data_0375c58435f504fbb2aebf06c87ac3ca
#
_entry.id   0375c58435f504fbb2aebf06c87ac3ca
#
_cell.length_a   1.000
_cell.length_b   1.000
_cell.length_c   1.000
_cell.angle_alpha   90.00
_cell.angle_beta   90.00
_cell.angle_gamma   90.00
#
_symmetry.space_group_name_H-M   'P 1'
#
loop_
_entity.id
_entity.type
_entity.pdbx_description
1 polymer ?
#
loop_
_entity_poly.entity_id
_entity_poly.type
_entity_poly.pdbx_seq_one_letter_code
_entity_poly.pdbx_strand_id
1 'polypeptide(L)'
;MNKEQLYTLRWSAMQIARLSSDPKIDALALNQIEIISQLLGEAIPEEFSPPEPNRPSKNSDLQISSKKTYPANSKKLWYPEAVVRQDIKRPAKGEYPKGFPFGAVVHFTAGSYSKGVEDAINTISNSPYFFCCIGTDGKFVQVNPLNQWGYHAGESAWTIAGEKRNGVSNFLVGIEINNPGRLELHDGKYFTYWDKQKTRPIDPSLVRVIAKNDDNILAGAYLPYTPLQEETLIEFLLWAKVNNPDVFDFDYVLGHDEVAGPKGIGRWRKNDPGAALSMTMTKFRQLLKDEYKKRYP
;
A
#
# COMPACT_ATOMS: atom_id res chain seq x y z
N MET A 1 38.02 23.07 -2.91
CA MET A 1 37.85 22.14 -1.79
C MET A 1 38.75 20.95 -2.05
N ASN A 2 39.51 20.50 -1.07
CA ASN A 2 40.41 19.35 -1.22
C ASN A 2 39.62 18.03 -0.98
N LYS A 3 40.24 16.88 -1.36
CA LYS A 3 39.58 15.57 -1.20
C LYS A 3 39.17 15.25 0.24
N GLU A 4 39.96 15.62 1.21
CA GLU A 4 39.68 15.37 2.64
C GLU A 4 38.41 16.13 3.10
N GLN A 5 38.28 17.38 2.65
CA GLN A 5 37.06 18.16 2.91
C GLN A 5 35.81 17.55 2.26
N LEU A 6 35.96 17.01 1.03
CA LEU A 6 34.87 16.31 0.34
C LEU A 6 34.46 15.02 1.09
N TYR A 7 35.43 14.23 1.56
CA TYR A 7 35.14 13.05 2.37
C TYR A 7 34.41 13.39 3.68
N THR A 8 34.85 14.45 4.36
CA THR A 8 34.21 14.91 5.60
C THR A 8 32.77 15.33 5.35
N LEU A 9 32.50 16.07 4.26
CA LEU A 9 31.14 16.48 3.88
C LEU A 9 30.28 15.30 3.49
N ARG A 10 30.82 14.35 2.70
CA ARG A 10 30.10 13.13 2.33
C ARG A 10 29.72 12.31 3.56
N TRP A 11 30.67 12.12 4.49
CA TRP A 11 30.40 11.42 5.74
C TRP A 11 29.31 12.10 6.56
N SER A 12 29.34 13.42 6.67
CA SER A 12 28.32 14.19 7.39
C SER A 12 26.95 14.05 6.74
N ALA A 13 26.86 14.12 5.41
CA ALA A 13 25.60 13.89 4.67
C ALA A 13 25.06 12.47 4.89
N MET A 14 25.93 11.45 4.90
CA MET A 14 25.57 10.06 5.20
C MET A 14 25.01 9.90 6.62
N GLN A 15 25.59 10.58 7.63
CA GLN A 15 25.04 10.56 8.99
C GLN A 15 23.67 11.24 9.07
N ILE A 16 23.48 12.34 8.35
CA ILE A 16 22.18 13.03 8.28
C ILE A 16 21.13 12.11 7.66
N ALA A 17 21.43 11.45 6.53
CA ALA A 17 20.50 10.52 5.88
C ALA A 17 20.15 9.30 6.77
N ARG A 18 21.08 8.80 7.56
CA ARG A 18 20.84 7.68 8.50
C ARG A 18 20.02 8.07 9.73
N LEU A 19 20.12 9.29 10.20
CA LEU A 19 19.53 9.74 11.46
C LEU A 19 18.27 10.57 11.28
N SER A 20 18.00 11.06 10.07
CA SER A 20 16.82 11.85 9.77
C SER A 20 15.59 10.95 9.69
N SER A 21 14.47 11.47 10.20
CA SER A 21 13.13 10.96 9.97
C SER A 21 12.29 11.90 9.11
N ASP A 22 12.90 12.99 8.62
CA ASP A 22 12.26 13.99 7.75
C ASP A 22 12.62 13.71 6.28
N PRO A 23 11.64 13.32 5.44
CA PRO A 23 11.88 12.99 4.03
C PRO A 23 12.54 14.10 3.21
N LYS A 24 12.38 15.38 3.61
CA LYS A 24 13.03 16.51 2.93
C LYS A 24 14.51 16.60 3.27
N ILE A 25 14.85 16.32 4.52
CA ILE A 25 16.24 16.29 5.00
C ILE A 25 16.94 15.08 4.36
N ASP A 26 16.29 13.93 4.31
CA ASP A 26 16.82 12.73 3.64
C ASP A 26 17.12 12.97 2.17
N ALA A 27 16.16 13.54 1.43
CA ALA A 27 16.34 13.86 0.00
C ALA A 27 17.50 14.83 -0.23
N LEU A 28 17.64 15.84 0.63
CA LEU A 28 18.76 16.78 0.58
C LEU A 28 20.11 16.11 0.88
N ALA A 29 20.16 15.24 1.88
CA ALA A 29 21.35 14.53 2.26
C ALA A 29 21.79 13.54 1.15
N LEU A 30 20.85 12.78 0.56
CA LEU A 30 21.12 11.86 -0.57
C LEU A 30 21.64 12.61 -1.79
N ASN A 31 21.04 13.74 -2.15
CA ASN A 31 21.54 14.59 -3.25
C ASN A 31 22.96 15.12 -2.98
N GLN A 32 23.28 15.49 -1.75
CA GLN A 32 24.64 15.89 -1.38
C GLN A 32 25.63 14.72 -1.50
N ILE A 33 25.26 13.51 -1.06
CA ILE A 33 26.10 12.32 -1.19
C ILE A 33 26.42 12.06 -2.66
N GLU A 34 25.43 12.15 -3.55
CA GLU A 34 25.58 11.96 -4.99
C GLU A 34 26.57 12.99 -5.60
N ILE A 35 26.32 14.27 -5.38
CA ILE A 35 27.18 15.36 -5.90
C ILE A 35 28.63 15.21 -5.39
N ILE A 36 28.82 14.92 -4.12
CA ILE A 36 30.15 14.79 -3.55
C ILE A 36 30.85 13.52 -4.08
N SER A 37 30.13 12.42 -4.25
CA SER A 37 30.68 11.20 -4.84
C SER A 37 31.13 11.42 -6.30
N GLN A 38 30.36 12.16 -7.10
CA GLN A 38 30.76 12.59 -8.44
C GLN A 38 32.03 13.46 -8.44
N LEU A 39 32.13 14.42 -7.51
CA LEU A 39 33.31 15.27 -7.36
C LEU A 39 34.56 14.51 -6.92
N LEU A 40 34.39 13.43 -6.18
CA LEU A 40 35.46 12.53 -5.78
C LEU A 40 35.87 11.54 -6.89
N GLY A 41 35.03 11.34 -7.90
CA GLY A 41 35.18 10.30 -8.92
C GLY A 41 34.97 8.89 -8.34
N GLU A 42 34.15 8.78 -7.31
CA GLU A 42 33.85 7.54 -6.60
C GLU A 42 32.40 7.15 -6.74
N ALA A 43 32.11 5.84 -6.66
CA ALA A 43 30.76 5.35 -6.62
C ALA A 43 30.05 5.83 -5.34
N ILE A 44 28.74 6.06 -5.45
CA ILE A 44 27.88 6.26 -4.27
C ILE A 44 27.91 4.96 -3.45
N PRO A 45 28.12 5.01 -2.13
CA PRO A 45 28.06 3.80 -1.31
C PRO A 45 26.71 3.08 -1.52
N GLU A 46 26.75 1.75 -1.60
CA GLU A 46 25.59 0.92 -2.00
C GLU A 46 24.34 1.20 -1.15
N GLU A 47 24.50 1.47 0.11
CA GLU A 47 23.43 1.82 1.06
C GLU A 47 22.72 3.16 0.76
N PHE A 48 23.37 4.04 -0.04
CA PHE A 48 22.85 5.36 -0.45
C PHE A 48 22.69 5.47 -1.97
N SER A 49 23.00 4.42 -2.71
CA SER A 49 22.82 4.42 -4.17
C SER A 49 21.34 4.37 -4.51
N PRO A 50 20.87 5.24 -5.42
CA PRO A 50 19.53 5.09 -5.94
C PRO A 50 19.40 3.71 -6.58
N PRO A 51 18.27 3.02 -6.44
CA PRO A 51 18.06 1.74 -7.08
C PRO A 51 18.30 1.88 -8.60
N GLU A 52 19.12 1.01 -9.18
CA GLU A 52 19.44 1.05 -10.62
C GLU A 52 18.14 1.07 -11.46
N PRO A 53 17.98 2.02 -12.39
CA PRO A 53 16.69 2.26 -13.07
C PRO A 53 16.25 1.13 -14.01
N ASN A 54 17.02 0.04 -14.18
CA ASN A 54 16.72 -1.06 -15.09
C ASN A 54 17.09 -2.46 -14.56
N ARG A 55 17.36 -2.63 -13.29
CA ARG A 55 17.24 -3.97 -12.74
C ARG A 55 15.74 -4.25 -12.59
N PRO A 56 15.18 -5.28 -13.32
CA PRO A 56 13.97 -5.90 -12.84
C PRO A 56 14.31 -6.26 -11.39
N SER A 57 13.56 -5.72 -10.43
CA SER A 57 13.75 -6.06 -9.03
C SER A 57 13.86 -7.59 -9.00
N LYS A 58 15.07 -8.11 -8.80
CA LYS A 58 15.19 -9.47 -8.28
C LYS A 58 14.23 -9.43 -7.13
N ASN A 59 13.17 -10.26 -7.19
CA ASN A 59 12.15 -10.34 -6.14
C ASN A 59 12.83 -9.92 -4.85
N SER A 60 12.72 -8.64 -4.49
CA SER A 60 13.08 -8.24 -3.15
C SER A 60 12.01 -8.95 -2.35
N ASP A 61 12.36 -10.13 -1.84
CA ASP A 61 11.52 -10.81 -0.90
C ASP A 61 11.16 -9.75 0.11
N LEU A 62 9.89 -9.37 0.12
CA LEU A 62 9.38 -8.39 1.06
C LEU A 62 9.77 -8.93 2.44
N GLN A 63 10.84 -8.37 3.04
CA GLN A 63 11.29 -8.81 4.34
C GLN A 63 10.31 -8.25 5.36
N ILE A 64 9.33 -9.08 5.72
CA ILE A 64 8.40 -8.76 6.80
C ILE A 64 9.23 -8.77 8.08
N SER A 65 9.61 -7.58 8.55
CA SER A 65 10.47 -7.39 9.71
C SER A 65 9.72 -7.73 11.01
N SER A 66 8.40 -7.54 11.03
CA SER A 66 7.54 -7.81 12.17
C SER A 66 7.31 -9.31 12.34
N LYS A 67 7.53 -9.79 13.57
CA LYS A 67 7.16 -11.14 14.03
C LYS A 67 6.03 -11.08 15.04
N LYS A 68 5.11 -10.12 14.87
CA LYS A 68 3.97 -9.96 15.80
C LYS A 68 3.10 -11.20 15.78
N THR A 69 2.68 -11.62 16.98
CA THR A 69 1.68 -12.67 17.16
C THR A 69 0.46 -12.08 17.85
N TYR A 70 -0.70 -12.54 17.46
CA TYR A 70 -1.99 -12.05 17.99
C TYR A 70 -2.74 -13.19 18.67
N PRO A 71 -3.58 -12.90 19.70
CA PRO A 71 -4.42 -13.91 20.32
C PRO A 71 -5.40 -14.50 19.30
N ALA A 72 -5.41 -15.82 19.20
CA ALA A 72 -6.32 -16.52 18.29
C ALA A 72 -7.77 -16.39 18.73
N ASN A 73 -8.70 -16.33 17.76
CA ASN A 73 -10.16 -16.33 17.95
C ASN A 73 -10.65 -15.30 18.99
N SER A 74 -9.99 -14.16 19.06
CA SER A 74 -10.31 -13.12 20.06
C SER A 74 -11.57 -12.31 19.72
N LYS A 75 -12.05 -12.41 18.46
CA LYS A 75 -13.27 -11.75 17.94
C LYS A 75 -13.32 -10.23 18.17
N LYS A 76 -12.15 -9.60 18.24
CA LYS A 76 -12.06 -8.14 18.37
C LYS A 76 -12.49 -7.46 17.09
N LEU A 77 -13.14 -6.30 17.22
CA LEU A 77 -13.64 -5.51 16.09
C LEU A 77 -12.73 -4.33 15.72
N TRP A 78 -11.71 -4.10 16.54
CA TRP A 78 -10.73 -3.04 16.35
C TRP A 78 -9.34 -3.63 16.26
N TYR A 79 -8.61 -3.25 15.22
CA TYR A 79 -7.23 -3.69 15.06
C TYR A 79 -6.37 -3.07 16.18
N PRO A 80 -5.60 -3.86 16.94
CA PRO A 80 -4.87 -3.35 18.12
C PRO A 80 -3.84 -2.25 17.80
N GLU A 81 -3.28 -2.26 16.60
CA GLU A 81 -2.29 -1.27 16.15
C GLU A 81 -2.93 -0.08 15.42
N ALA A 82 -4.26 -0.02 15.36
CA ALA A 82 -4.94 1.06 14.67
C ALA A 82 -4.90 2.38 15.44
N VAL A 83 -4.73 3.47 14.70
CA VAL A 83 -5.12 4.80 15.13
C VAL A 83 -6.65 4.88 15.04
N VAL A 84 -7.32 4.68 16.16
CA VAL A 84 -8.78 4.64 16.23
C VAL A 84 -9.33 6.06 16.27
N ARG A 85 -10.23 6.40 15.32
CA ARG A 85 -10.82 7.73 15.15
C ARG A 85 -12.35 7.65 15.18
N GLN A 86 -12.92 7.31 16.33
CA GLN A 86 -14.37 7.24 16.55
C GLN A 86 -15.07 8.61 16.51
N ASP A 87 -14.32 9.69 16.56
CA ASP A 87 -14.79 11.07 16.34
C ASP A 87 -15.21 11.31 14.88
N ILE A 88 -14.63 10.57 13.93
CA ILE A 88 -15.00 10.61 12.51
C ILE A 88 -16.23 9.72 12.31
N LYS A 89 -17.42 10.32 12.27
CA LYS A 89 -18.67 9.58 12.11
C LYS A 89 -18.85 9.12 10.66
N ARG A 90 -18.90 7.81 10.46
CA ARG A 90 -19.21 7.19 9.17
C ARG A 90 -20.42 6.27 9.32
N PRO A 91 -21.55 6.57 8.65
CA PRO A 91 -22.73 5.74 8.75
C PRO A 91 -22.46 4.39 8.07
N ALA A 92 -22.53 3.32 8.86
CA ALA A 92 -22.54 1.98 8.31
C ALA A 92 -23.79 1.75 7.46
N LYS A 93 -23.66 0.89 6.47
CA LYS A 93 -24.81 0.43 5.63
C LYS A 93 -25.44 -0.84 6.19
N GLY A 94 -24.76 -1.50 7.10
CA GLY A 94 -25.23 -2.70 7.77
C GLY A 94 -24.08 -3.42 8.49
N GLU A 95 -24.36 -4.61 8.94
CA GLU A 95 -23.37 -5.52 9.52
C GLU A 95 -23.04 -6.64 8.54
N TYR A 96 -21.80 -7.14 8.61
CA TYR A 96 -21.40 -8.33 7.83
C TYR A 96 -22.21 -9.57 8.26
N PRO A 97 -22.57 -10.48 7.32
CA PRO A 97 -23.45 -11.62 7.61
C PRO A 97 -23.00 -12.55 8.74
N LYS A 98 -21.70 -12.59 9.03
CA LYS A 98 -21.10 -13.37 10.13
C LYS A 98 -20.55 -12.50 11.26
N GLY A 99 -20.96 -11.23 11.35
CA GLY A 99 -20.43 -10.28 12.31
C GLY A 99 -18.95 -9.91 12.11
N PHE A 100 -18.38 -10.32 10.98
CA PHE A 100 -17.00 -10.05 10.58
C PHE A 100 -16.85 -10.22 9.06
N PRO A 101 -15.92 -9.49 8.37
CA PRO A 101 -15.73 -9.65 6.93
C PRO A 101 -15.15 -11.03 6.58
N PHE A 102 -15.57 -11.59 5.45
CA PHE A 102 -14.99 -12.83 4.93
C PHE A 102 -13.56 -12.69 4.41
N GLY A 103 -13.14 -11.47 4.09
CA GLY A 103 -11.84 -11.11 3.56
C GLY A 103 -11.75 -9.60 3.37
N ALA A 104 -10.93 -9.14 2.44
CA ALA A 104 -10.69 -7.73 2.18
C ALA A 104 -10.64 -7.40 0.69
N VAL A 105 -10.94 -6.14 0.33
CA VAL A 105 -10.59 -5.56 -0.96
C VAL A 105 -9.54 -4.50 -0.74
N VAL A 106 -8.41 -4.63 -1.43
CA VAL A 106 -7.29 -3.70 -1.35
C VAL A 106 -7.46 -2.62 -2.41
N HIS A 107 -7.35 -1.36 -1.97
CA HIS A 107 -7.48 -0.18 -2.81
C HIS A 107 -6.25 0.72 -2.70
N PHE A 108 -6.04 1.60 -3.67
CA PHE A 108 -5.32 2.83 -3.45
C PHE A 108 -6.27 4.02 -3.51
N THR A 109 -6.00 5.04 -2.70
CA THR A 109 -6.88 6.21 -2.60
C THR A 109 -6.95 7.05 -3.86
N ALA A 110 -5.98 6.90 -4.77
CA ALA A 110 -5.74 7.81 -5.89
C ALA A 110 -5.69 9.29 -5.43
N GLY A 111 -5.15 9.54 -4.24
CA GLY A 111 -5.16 10.81 -3.54
C GLY A 111 -3.78 11.24 -3.02
N SER A 112 -3.78 12.17 -2.06
CA SER A 112 -2.57 12.66 -1.40
C SER A 112 -1.80 11.54 -0.70
N TYR A 113 -0.48 11.64 -0.70
CA TYR A 113 0.41 10.59 -0.20
C TYR A 113 1.67 11.12 0.50
N SER A 114 1.69 12.40 0.88
CA SER A 114 2.89 13.08 1.37
C SER A 114 2.94 13.30 2.89
N LYS A 115 1.81 13.09 3.60
CA LYS A 115 1.66 13.44 5.01
C LYS A 115 1.37 12.24 5.93
N GLY A 116 1.65 11.01 5.48
CA GLY A 116 1.48 9.82 6.30
C GLY A 116 0.05 9.67 6.84
N VAL A 117 -0.07 9.49 8.14
CA VAL A 117 -1.36 9.28 8.83
C VAL A 117 -2.35 10.45 8.67
N GLU A 118 -1.87 11.69 8.48
CA GLU A 118 -2.75 12.84 8.25
C GLU A 118 -3.50 12.69 6.92
N ASP A 119 -2.83 12.23 5.86
CA ASP A 119 -3.49 11.95 4.59
C ASP A 119 -4.52 10.82 4.73
N ALA A 120 -4.23 9.78 5.51
CA ALA A 120 -5.17 8.70 5.79
C ALA A 120 -6.42 9.20 6.52
N ILE A 121 -6.23 10.03 7.56
CA ILE A 121 -7.31 10.66 8.30
C ILE A 121 -8.14 11.57 7.38
N ASN A 122 -7.49 12.40 6.56
CA ASN A 122 -8.18 13.30 5.62
C ASN A 122 -8.95 12.50 4.56
N THR A 123 -8.38 11.42 4.03
CA THR A 123 -9.03 10.54 3.07
C THR A 123 -10.33 9.99 3.64
N ILE A 124 -10.28 9.39 4.84
CA ILE A 124 -11.47 8.86 5.50
C ILE A 124 -12.45 10.00 5.85
N SER A 125 -11.97 11.15 6.31
CA SER A 125 -12.81 12.28 6.71
C SER A 125 -13.61 12.87 5.54
N ASN A 126 -13.08 12.76 4.33
CA ASN A 126 -13.69 13.32 3.12
C ASN A 126 -14.42 12.27 2.25
N SER A 127 -14.36 10.99 2.62
CA SER A 127 -15.05 9.92 1.89
C SER A 127 -15.96 9.12 2.82
N PRO A 128 -17.23 8.91 2.45
CA PRO A 128 -18.15 8.08 3.23
C PRO A 128 -18.03 6.58 2.94
N TYR A 129 -17.07 6.16 2.12
CA TYR A 129 -17.11 4.84 1.49
C TYR A 129 -16.32 3.77 2.23
N PHE A 130 -15.27 4.12 2.97
CA PHE A 130 -14.39 3.14 3.62
C PHE A 130 -14.09 3.52 5.06
N PHE A 131 -13.76 2.52 5.84
CA PHE A 131 -13.58 2.62 7.29
C PHE A 131 -12.14 2.41 7.74
N CYS A 132 -11.27 1.99 6.82
CA CYS A 132 -9.85 1.70 7.08
C CYS A 132 -8.98 2.36 6.02
N CYS A 133 -7.89 3.01 6.46
CA CYS A 133 -6.90 3.61 5.55
C CYS A 133 -5.49 3.49 6.13
N ILE A 134 -4.49 3.23 5.27
CA ILE A 134 -3.07 3.15 5.65
C ILE A 134 -2.35 4.37 5.08
N GLY A 135 -1.72 5.16 5.96
CA GLY A 135 -0.85 6.28 5.57
C GLY A 135 0.49 5.80 5.00
N THR A 136 1.22 6.67 4.30
CA THR A 136 2.55 6.35 3.74
C THR A 136 3.60 6.02 4.81
N ASP A 137 3.35 6.43 6.05
CA ASP A 137 4.12 6.09 7.25
C ASP A 137 3.75 4.73 7.88
N GLY A 138 2.90 3.96 7.22
CA GLY A 138 2.43 2.65 7.69
C GLY A 138 1.40 2.72 8.83
N LYS A 139 0.89 3.89 9.21
CA LYS A 139 -0.14 3.99 10.24
C LYS A 139 -1.50 3.57 9.69
N PHE A 140 -2.13 2.60 10.36
CA PHE A 140 -3.47 2.12 10.04
C PHE A 140 -4.52 2.93 10.79
N VAL A 141 -5.37 3.63 10.07
CA VAL A 141 -6.49 4.40 10.65
C VAL A 141 -7.77 3.59 10.54
N GLN A 142 -8.53 3.47 11.62
CA GLN A 142 -9.81 2.78 11.66
C GLN A 142 -10.88 3.65 12.34
N VAL A 143 -12.05 3.81 11.69
CA VAL A 143 -13.12 4.69 12.16
C VAL A 143 -14.40 3.96 12.55
N ASN A 144 -14.63 2.76 12.05
CA ASN A 144 -15.78 1.90 12.42
C ASN A 144 -15.29 0.50 12.84
N PRO A 145 -16.07 -0.20 13.68
CA PRO A 145 -15.78 -1.58 14.05
C PRO A 145 -15.93 -2.53 12.85
N LEU A 146 -15.15 -3.60 12.80
CA LEU A 146 -15.10 -4.54 11.68
C LEU A 146 -16.34 -5.45 11.52
N ASN A 147 -17.35 -5.34 12.36
CA ASN A 147 -18.64 -5.97 12.07
C ASN A 147 -19.50 -5.14 11.11
N GLN A 148 -19.16 -3.89 10.87
CA GLN A 148 -19.90 -2.96 10.02
C GLN A 148 -19.27 -2.82 8.64
N TRP A 149 -20.11 -2.62 7.61
CA TRP A 149 -19.66 -2.38 6.25
C TRP A 149 -20.16 -1.06 5.67
N GLY A 150 -19.42 -0.51 4.71
CA GLY A 150 -19.76 0.63 3.87
C GLY A 150 -19.44 0.34 2.41
N TYR A 151 -20.02 1.12 1.48
CA TYR A 151 -19.72 0.97 0.07
C TYR A 151 -18.27 1.38 -0.23
N HIS A 152 -17.49 0.53 -0.89
CA HIS A 152 -16.13 0.83 -1.32
C HIS A 152 -15.79 0.23 -2.70
N ALA A 153 -16.44 -0.88 -3.09
CA ALA A 153 -16.10 -1.61 -4.31
C ALA A 153 -17.03 -1.30 -5.50
N GLY A 154 -18.09 -0.50 -5.29
CA GLY A 154 -19.03 -0.15 -6.33
C GLY A 154 -19.69 -1.39 -6.97
N GLU A 155 -19.90 -1.35 -8.29
CA GLU A 155 -20.35 -2.51 -9.04
C GLU A 155 -19.24 -3.57 -9.10
N SER A 156 -19.45 -4.67 -8.39
CA SER A 156 -18.44 -5.70 -8.14
C SER A 156 -19.09 -7.05 -7.90
N ALA A 157 -18.37 -8.14 -8.18
CA ALA A 157 -18.81 -9.50 -7.90
C ALA A 157 -17.62 -10.43 -7.65
N TRP A 158 -17.85 -11.42 -6.79
CA TRP A 158 -16.92 -12.53 -6.56
C TRP A 158 -17.65 -13.76 -6.04
N THR A 159 -17.03 -14.93 -6.16
CA THR A 159 -17.55 -16.14 -5.50
C THR A 159 -17.00 -16.19 -4.07
N ILE A 160 -17.87 -16.05 -3.08
CA ILE A 160 -17.51 -16.03 -1.66
C ILE A 160 -18.29 -17.17 -0.97
N ALA A 161 -17.58 -18.04 -0.26
CA ALA A 161 -18.15 -19.20 0.44
C ALA A 161 -19.02 -20.08 -0.51
N GLY A 162 -18.55 -20.28 -1.75
CA GLY A 162 -19.22 -21.11 -2.75
C GLY A 162 -20.37 -20.45 -3.50
N GLU A 163 -20.75 -19.22 -3.15
CA GLU A 163 -21.85 -18.50 -3.78
C GLU A 163 -21.35 -17.25 -4.54
N LYS A 164 -21.91 -17.01 -5.72
CA LYS A 164 -21.66 -15.76 -6.45
C LYS A 164 -22.33 -14.60 -5.72
N ARG A 165 -21.52 -13.65 -5.24
CA ARG A 165 -21.97 -12.45 -4.55
C ARG A 165 -21.78 -11.21 -5.42
N ASN A 166 -22.82 -10.40 -5.54
CA ASN A 166 -22.76 -9.07 -6.15
C ASN A 166 -22.64 -8.03 -5.04
N GLY A 167 -21.93 -6.91 -5.33
CA GLY A 167 -21.71 -5.88 -4.32
C GLY A 167 -20.82 -6.40 -3.18
N VAL A 168 -19.58 -6.74 -3.47
CA VAL A 168 -18.69 -7.41 -2.51
C VAL A 168 -18.43 -6.60 -1.24
N SER A 169 -18.72 -5.30 -1.22
CA SER A 169 -18.66 -4.46 -0.01
C SER A 169 -19.48 -5.01 1.17
N ASN A 170 -20.52 -5.80 0.88
CA ASN A 170 -21.37 -6.41 1.91
C ASN A 170 -20.72 -7.62 2.57
N PHE A 171 -19.57 -8.06 2.08
CA PHE A 171 -18.91 -9.30 2.50
C PHE A 171 -17.44 -9.10 2.84
N LEU A 172 -16.77 -8.11 2.22
CA LEU A 172 -15.34 -7.86 2.33
C LEU A 172 -15.09 -6.46 2.85
N VAL A 173 -14.10 -6.30 3.74
CA VAL A 173 -13.70 -4.97 4.22
C VAL A 173 -12.88 -4.24 3.15
N GLY A 174 -13.16 -2.97 2.91
CA GLY A 174 -12.33 -2.10 2.06
C GLY A 174 -11.15 -1.56 2.85
N ILE A 175 -9.94 -1.75 2.34
CA ILE A 175 -8.71 -1.19 2.89
C ILE A 175 -8.14 -0.23 1.87
N GLU A 176 -8.19 1.05 2.19
CA GLU A 176 -7.56 2.10 1.39
C GLU A 176 -6.10 2.28 1.78
N ILE A 177 -5.26 2.53 0.80
CA ILE A 177 -3.83 2.80 1.02
C ILE A 177 -3.50 4.12 0.35
N ASN A 178 -2.97 5.09 1.10
CA ASN A 178 -2.63 6.40 0.53
C ASN A 178 -1.55 6.28 -0.53
N ASN A 179 -1.96 6.44 -1.77
CA ASN A 179 -1.08 6.31 -2.93
C ASN A 179 -1.77 6.91 -4.16
N PRO A 180 -1.07 7.60 -5.06
CA PRO A 180 -1.63 8.10 -6.32
C PRO A 180 -2.03 6.99 -7.29
N GLY A 181 -1.49 5.78 -7.11
CA GLY A 181 -1.75 4.64 -7.95
C GLY A 181 -1.08 4.74 -9.32
N ARG A 182 -1.86 4.51 -10.37
CA ARG A 182 -1.39 4.54 -11.75
C ARG A 182 -1.10 5.97 -12.20
N LEU A 183 0.07 6.15 -12.80
CA LEU A 183 0.58 7.43 -13.28
C LEU A 183 0.32 7.62 -14.78
N GLU A 184 0.23 8.88 -15.20
CA GLU A 184 0.14 9.28 -16.60
C GLU A 184 1.53 9.66 -17.12
N LEU A 185 1.91 9.14 -18.28
CA LEU A 185 3.13 9.54 -18.98
C LEU A 185 2.80 10.69 -19.94
N HIS A 186 3.49 11.81 -19.81
CA HIS A 186 3.38 12.97 -20.70
C HIS A 186 4.75 13.58 -20.93
N ASP A 187 5.14 13.76 -22.18
CA ASP A 187 6.45 14.27 -22.60
C ASP A 187 7.64 13.63 -21.88
N GLY A 188 7.60 12.30 -21.74
CA GLY A 188 8.65 11.53 -21.10
C GLY A 188 8.71 11.64 -19.57
N LYS A 189 7.76 12.30 -18.93
CA LYS A 189 7.67 12.48 -17.47
C LYS A 189 6.39 11.84 -16.92
N TYR A 190 6.45 11.39 -15.67
CA TYR A 190 5.31 10.77 -14.99
C TYR A 190 4.59 11.79 -14.11
N PHE A 191 3.26 11.72 -14.11
CA PHE A 191 2.39 12.62 -13.35
C PHE A 191 1.25 11.84 -12.71
N THR A 192 0.74 12.38 -11.58
CA THR A 192 -0.52 11.89 -11.03
C THR A 192 -1.68 12.26 -11.96
N TYR A 193 -2.75 11.46 -11.95
CA TYR A 193 -3.91 11.68 -12.85
C TYR A 193 -4.64 13.00 -12.56
N TRP A 194 -4.54 13.55 -11.34
CA TRP A 194 -5.17 14.82 -10.96
C TRP A 194 -4.30 16.06 -11.28
N ASP A 195 -3.01 15.89 -11.57
CA ASP A 195 -2.17 17.00 -12.06
C ASP A 195 -2.47 17.27 -13.54
N LYS A 196 -3.62 17.87 -13.80
CA LYS A 196 -4.09 18.15 -15.16
C LYS A 196 -3.20 19.13 -15.92
N GLN A 197 -2.48 19.99 -15.22
CA GLN A 197 -1.56 20.94 -15.82
C GLN A 197 -0.16 20.39 -16.03
N LYS A 198 0.12 19.16 -15.56
CA LYS A 198 1.43 18.48 -15.67
C LYS A 198 2.59 19.33 -15.14
N THR A 199 2.38 19.94 -13.98
CA THR A 199 3.33 20.88 -13.36
C THR A 199 4.22 20.23 -12.31
N ARG A 200 3.86 19.03 -11.81
CA ARG A 200 4.55 18.33 -10.73
C ARG A 200 4.89 16.90 -11.15
N PRO A 201 5.99 16.72 -11.93
CA PRO A 201 6.42 15.39 -12.34
C PRO A 201 6.86 14.57 -11.13
N ILE A 202 6.55 13.28 -11.18
CA ILE A 202 7.06 12.28 -10.25
C ILE A 202 8.47 11.91 -10.66
N ASP A 203 9.38 11.76 -9.70
CA ASP A 203 10.73 11.28 -9.93
C ASP A 203 10.68 9.89 -10.57
N PRO A 204 11.30 9.69 -11.75
CA PRO A 204 11.30 8.40 -12.44
C PRO A 204 11.87 7.25 -11.60
N SER A 205 12.81 7.53 -10.68
CA SER A 205 13.40 6.51 -9.80
C SER A 205 12.39 5.90 -8.82
N LEU A 206 11.28 6.61 -8.55
CA LEU A 206 10.19 6.14 -7.70
C LEU A 206 9.12 5.38 -8.46
N VAL A 207 9.23 5.28 -9.79
CA VAL A 207 8.16 4.75 -10.65
C VAL A 207 8.42 3.30 -11.01
N ARG A 208 7.44 2.44 -10.73
CA ARG A 208 7.42 1.06 -11.22
C ARG A 208 6.71 1.01 -12.57
N VAL A 209 7.42 0.57 -13.62
CA VAL A 209 6.87 0.42 -14.97
C VAL A 209 6.59 -1.05 -15.26
N ILE A 210 5.37 -1.36 -15.65
CA ILE A 210 4.92 -2.68 -16.05
C ILE A 210 4.72 -2.68 -17.56
N ALA A 211 5.55 -3.45 -18.27
CA ALA A 211 5.56 -3.45 -19.73
C ALA A 211 4.35 -4.18 -20.35
N LYS A 212 3.81 -5.19 -19.66
CA LYS A 212 2.67 -5.98 -20.11
C LYS A 212 1.78 -6.38 -18.94
N ASN A 213 0.50 -6.63 -19.23
CA ASN A 213 -0.44 -7.10 -18.20
C ASN A 213 0.06 -8.41 -17.57
N ASP A 214 -0.07 -8.53 -16.26
CA ASP A 214 0.29 -9.72 -15.49
C ASP A 214 -0.76 -9.94 -14.40
N ASP A 215 -1.47 -11.07 -14.43
CA ASP A 215 -2.57 -11.42 -13.53
C ASP A 215 -3.58 -10.27 -13.38
N ASN A 216 -3.69 -9.65 -12.20
CA ASN A 216 -4.55 -8.49 -11.96
C ASN A 216 -3.91 -7.15 -12.36
N ILE A 217 -2.62 -7.11 -12.67
CA ILE A 217 -1.88 -5.88 -12.92
C ILE A 217 -1.99 -5.47 -14.38
N LEU A 218 -2.47 -4.26 -14.65
CA LEU A 218 -2.43 -3.63 -15.97
C LEU A 218 -1.03 -3.06 -16.26
N ALA A 219 -0.61 -3.17 -17.54
CA ALA A 219 0.57 -2.47 -18.03
C ALA A 219 0.43 -0.95 -17.82
N GLY A 220 1.52 -0.31 -17.44
CA GLY A 220 1.56 1.12 -17.16
C GLY A 220 2.60 1.48 -16.11
N ALA A 221 2.58 2.73 -15.69
CA ALA A 221 3.45 3.25 -14.63
C ALA A 221 2.67 3.42 -13.34
N TYR A 222 3.28 3.07 -12.21
CA TYR A 222 2.66 3.14 -10.89
C TYR A 222 3.63 3.74 -9.88
N LEU A 223 3.12 4.46 -8.90
CA LEU A 223 3.87 4.73 -7.69
C LEU A 223 3.71 3.52 -6.75
N PRO A 224 4.80 2.84 -6.33
CA PRO A 224 4.73 1.72 -5.40
C PRO A 224 4.20 2.14 -4.02
N TYR A 225 3.56 1.22 -3.31
CA TYR A 225 3.37 1.36 -1.87
C TYR A 225 4.73 1.43 -1.17
N THR A 226 4.79 2.13 -0.05
CA THR A 226 5.99 2.08 0.80
C THR A 226 6.10 0.70 1.46
N PRO A 227 7.31 0.25 1.83
CA PRO A 227 7.48 -1.00 2.59
C PRO A 227 6.64 -1.03 3.87
N LEU A 228 6.50 0.11 4.57
CA LEU A 228 5.69 0.23 5.78
C LEU A 228 4.20 0.06 5.51
N GLN A 229 3.71 0.53 4.35
CA GLN A 229 2.32 0.32 3.96
C GLN A 229 2.03 -1.16 3.69
N GLU A 230 2.90 -1.84 2.94
CA GLU A 230 2.74 -3.27 2.66
C GLU A 230 2.88 -4.13 3.91
N GLU A 231 3.85 -3.82 4.78
CA GLU A 231 4.01 -4.51 6.07
C GLU A 231 2.76 -4.36 6.94
N THR A 232 2.23 -3.15 7.06
CA THR A 232 1.00 -2.89 7.84
C THR A 232 -0.21 -3.60 7.25
N LEU A 233 -0.35 -3.63 5.93
CA LEU A 233 -1.40 -4.37 5.26
C LEU A 233 -1.31 -5.86 5.60
N ILE A 234 -0.14 -6.46 5.51
CA ILE A 234 0.10 -7.87 5.84
C ILE A 234 -0.24 -8.14 7.32
N GLU A 235 0.26 -7.32 8.24
CA GLU A 235 0.00 -7.48 9.67
C GLU A 235 -1.48 -7.39 10.02
N PHE A 236 -2.22 -6.45 9.43
CA PHE A 236 -3.67 -6.35 9.60
C PHE A 236 -4.39 -7.61 9.10
N LEU A 237 -4.03 -8.12 7.92
CA LEU A 237 -4.67 -9.29 7.32
C LEU A 237 -4.37 -10.57 8.11
N LEU A 238 -3.14 -10.73 8.60
CA LEU A 238 -2.76 -11.82 9.49
C LEU A 238 -3.54 -11.74 10.81
N TRP A 239 -3.63 -10.55 11.41
CA TRP A 239 -4.45 -10.34 12.60
C TRP A 239 -5.92 -10.69 12.35
N ALA A 240 -6.51 -10.24 11.24
CA ALA A 240 -7.90 -10.51 10.93
C ALA A 240 -8.18 -12.02 10.84
N LYS A 241 -7.28 -12.79 10.20
CA LYS A 241 -7.37 -14.26 10.11
C LYS A 241 -7.26 -14.94 11.47
N VAL A 242 -6.27 -14.56 12.29
CA VAL A 242 -6.08 -15.13 13.63
C VAL A 242 -7.22 -14.77 14.57
N ASN A 243 -7.71 -13.54 14.47
CA ASN A 243 -8.78 -13.00 15.30
C ASN A 243 -10.14 -13.66 15.05
N ASN A 244 -10.40 -14.07 13.80
CA ASN A 244 -11.68 -14.69 13.43
C ASN A 244 -11.45 -15.79 12.34
N PRO A 245 -10.78 -16.89 12.70
CA PRO A 245 -10.31 -17.91 11.74
C PRO A 245 -11.42 -18.64 10.99
N ASP A 246 -12.61 -18.73 11.59
CA ASP A 246 -13.78 -19.42 11.01
C ASP A 246 -14.51 -18.57 9.94
N VAL A 247 -14.22 -17.27 9.87
CA VAL A 247 -14.89 -16.33 8.96
C VAL A 247 -13.92 -15.74 7.95
N PHE A 248 -12.80 -15.17 8.42
CA PHE A 248 -11.85 -14.49 7.54
C PHE A 248 -10.99 -15.49 6.77
N ASP A 249 -10.93 -15.35 5.43
CA ASP A 249 -10.13 -16.22 4.58
C ASP A 249 -9.25 -15.40 3.62
N PHE A 250 -7.98 -15.79 3.50
CA PHE A 250 -7.04 -15.14 2.58
C PHE A 250 -7.42 -15.31 1.11
N ASP A 251 -8.19 -16.35 0.75
CA ASP A 251 -8.68 -16.53 -0.62
C ASP A 251 -9.63 -15.42 -1.05
N TYR A 252 -10.19 -14.68 -0.07
CA TYR A 252 -11.04 -13.52 -0.29
C TYR A 252 -10.32 -12.19 -0.02
N VAL A 253 -8.98 -12.18 0.02
CA VAL A 253 -8.19 -10.95 -0.05
C VAL A 253 -7.95 -10.63 -1.52
N LEU A 254 -8.67 -9.63 -2.02
CA LEU A 254 -8.81 -9.35 -3.46
C LEU A 254 -8.38 -7.93 -3.78
N GLY A 255 -7.95 -7.70 -5.01
CA GLY A 255 -7.82 -6.36 -5.55
C GLY A 255 -9.16 -5.82 -6.04
N HIS A 256 -9.33 -4.51 -6.02
CA HIS A 256 -10.49 -3.88 -6.65
C HIS A 256 -10.53 -4.17 -8.16
N ASP A 257 -9.37 -4.29 -8.79
CA ASP A 257 -9.17 -4.70 -10.18
C ASP A 257 -9.63 -6.15 -10.45
N GLU A 258 -9.67 -7.02 -9.43
CA GLU A 258 -10.20 -8.39 -9.57
C GLU A 258 -11.73 -8.42 -9.47
N VAL A 259 -12.34 -7.63 -8.59
CA VAL A 259 -13.77 -7.70 -8.27
C VAL A 259 -14.65 -6.72 -9.06
N ALA A 260 -14.02 -5.74 -9.73
CA ALA A 260 -14.74 -4.68 -10.41
C ALA A 260 -15.40 -5.15 -11.71
N GLY A 261 -16.72 -5.12 -11.74
CA GLY A 261 -17.51 -5.27 -12.95
C GLY A 261 -17.96 -6.66 -13.33
N PRO A 262 -19.09 -7.14 -12.75
CA PRO A 262 -19.64 -8.46 -13.05
C PRO A 262 -20.27 -8.59 -14.45
N LYS A 263 -20.53 -7.47 -15.15
CA LYS A 263 -21.25 -7.44 -16.43
C LYS A 263 -20.34 -7.13 -17.62
N GLY A 264 -19.17 -7.71 -17.70
CA GLY A 264 -18.24 -7.45 -18.79
C GLY A 264 -17.59 -6.07 -18.77
N ILE A 265 -17.87 -5.25 -17.74
CA ILE A 265 -17.07 -4.06 -17.43
C ILE A 265 -15.64 -4.52 -17.06
N GLY A 266 -15.53 -5.79 -16.68
CA GLY A 266 -14.32 -6.57 -16.60
C GLY A 266 -13.43 -6.22 -15.42
N ARG A 267 -12.50 -7.11 -15.15
CA ARG A 267 -11.42 -6.92 -14.17
C ARG A 267 -10.66 -5.61 -14.37
N TRP A 268 -10.65 -5.09 -15.58
CA TRP A 268 -9.85 -3.93 -15.98
C TRP A 268 -10.57 -2.58 -15.83
N ARG A 269 -11.79 -2.55 -15.33
CA ARG A 269 -12.50 -1.30 -15.02
C ARG A 269 -11.79 -0.50 -13.91
N LYS A 270 -11.18 -1.22 -12.97
CA LYS A 270 -10.36 -0.68 -11.89
C LYS A 270 -8.93 -1.17 -12.05
N ASN A 271 -7.99 -0.44 -11.48
CA ASN A 271 -6.56 -0.76 -11.56
C ASN A 271 -5.86 -0.72 -10.20
N ASP A 272 -6.64 -0.70 -9.13
CA ASP A 272 -6.19 -0.74 -7.75
C ASP A 272 -6.31 -2.17 -7.15
N PRO A 273 -5.30 -2.67 -6.44
CA PRO A 273 -4.03 -2.02 -6.13
C PRO A 273 -3.02 -2.00 -7.30
N GLY A 274 -3.24 -2.79 -8.37
CA GLY A 274 -2.33 -2.89 -9.51
C GLY A 274 -0.88 -3.09 -9.09
N ALA A 275 0.05 -2.44 -9.80
CA ALA A 275 1.47 -2.50 -9.47
C ALA A 275 1.90 -1.46 -8.40
N ALA A 276 0.97 -0.80 -7.69
CA ALA A 276 1.30 -0.14 -6.44
C ALA A 276 1.68 -1.17 -5.38
N LEU A 277 1.00 -2.32 -5.33
CA LEU A 277 1.43 -3.49 -4.57
C LEU A 277 2.68 -4.12 -5.22
N SER A 278 3.62 -4.63 -4.42
CA SER A 278 4.90 -5.17 -4.90
C SER A 278 4.77 -6.45 -5.74
N MET A 279 3.62 -7.09 -5.71
CA MET A 279 3.34 -8.36 -6.38
C MET A 279 1.89 -8.46 -6.86
N THR A 280 1.59 -9.48 -7.67
CA THR A 280 0.20 -9.77 -8.06
C THR A 280 -0.63 -10.23 -6.86
N MET A 281 -1.94 -10.04 -6.92
CA MET A 281 -2.84 -10.46 -5.84
C MET A 281 -2.80 -11.98 -5.59
N THR A 282 -2.57 -12.77 -6.63
CA THR A 282 -2.38 -14.22 -6.48
C THR A 282 -1.14 -14.55 -5.63
N LYS A 283 0.00 -13.89 -5.89
CA LYS A 283 1.22 -14.06 -5.10
C LYS A 283 1.05 -13.50 -3.68
N PHE A 284 0.32 -12.40 -3.54
CA PHE A 284 0.06 -11.79 -2.25
C PHE A 284 -0.77 -12.70 -1.33
N ARG A 285 -1.82 -13.33 -1.85
CA ARG A 285 -2.60 -14.34 -1.10
C ARG A 285 -1.72 -15.52 -0.67
N GLN A 286 -0.82 -15.98 -1.55
CA GLN A 286 0.11 -17.07 -1.19
C GLN A 286 1.07 -16.64 -0.07
N LEU A 287 1.64 -15.43 -0.17
CA LEU A 287 2.49 -14.86 0.89
C LEU A 287 1.77 -14.82 2.25
N LEU A 288 0.51 -14.38 2.28
CA LEU A 288 -0.28 -14.35 3.51
C LEU A 288 -0.47 -15.74 4.12
N LYS A 289 -0.75 -16.75 3.29
CA LYS A 289 -0.89 -18.15 3.73
C LYS A 289 0.42 -18.70 4.30
N ASP A 290 1.53 -18.40 3.66
CA ASP A 290 2.86 -18.88 4.08
C ASP A 290 3.30 -18.20 5.39
N GLU A 291 3.12 -16.88 5.51
CA GLU A 291 3.41 -16.15 6.74
C GLU A 291 2.50 -16.59 7.90
N TYR A 292 1.23 -16.85 7.62
CA TYR A 292 0.31 -17.39 8.63
C TYR A 292 0.77 -18.75 9.16
N LYS A 293 1.09 -19.70 8.28
CA LYS A 293 1.60 -21.02 8.67
C LYS A 293 2.89 -20.95 9.47
N LYS A 294 3.77 -20.02 9.11
CA LYS A 294 5.05 -19.82 9.79
C LYS A 294 4.87 -19.28 11.21
N ARG A 295 3.89 -18.40 11.45
CA ARG A 295 3.66 -17.74 12.74
C ARG A 295 2.68 -18.46 13.64
N TYR A 296 1.78 -19.23 13.05
CA TYR A 296 0.69 -19.96 13.74
C TYR A 296 0.66 -21.42 13.26
N PRO A 297 1.69 -22.22 13.64
CA PRO A 297 1.85 -23.60 13.20
C PRO A 297 0.76 -24.55 13.75
#